data_d13b46a506550b804dcc2c223fa5886d
#
_entry.id   d13b46a506550b804dcc2c223fa5886d
#
_cell.length_a   1.000
_cell.length_b   1.000
_cell.length_c   1.000
_cell.angle_alpha   90.00
_cell.angle_beta   90.00
_cell.angle_gamma   90.00
#
_symmetry.space_group_name_H-M   'P 1'
#
loop_
_entity.id
_entity.type
_entity.pdbx_description
1 polymer ?
#
loop_
_entity_poly.entity_id
_entity_poly.type
_entity_poly.pdbx_seq_one_letter_code
_entity_poly.pdbx_strand_id
1 'polypeptide(L)'
;MANCITLNQTSYHGAGAIQSIPDEVKAHGLNKAFVCSDPDLIKFGVTKKVTDVLDAAKLEYEIYSNIKPNPTIENVQTGVAAFKASGADYFIAIGGGSSMDTAKAIGVIINNPDFEDVRSLEGVAPTTKPTVPIIAVPTTAGTAAEVTINYVIKDDEKQRKFVCVDPKDIPVVAIVDPDMMSSMPYGLTASTGMDALTHAIEGYITKAAWEMTDMFHIKAIEVIARSLRAACENDPKGREDMALGQYIAGMGFSNVGLGIVHSMAHALGAVYDTPHGVANAILLPTVMAYNADATGTKYKDIAIAMGVEGVEDMTQEEYRKAAVDAVAQLSKDVKIPQDLKDIVKEEDLDFLVDSAYNDACAPGNPKDASVEDLKALFRKIM
;
A
#
# COMPACT_ATOMS: atom_id res chain seq x y z
N MET A 1 -10.39 -24.94 0.81
CA MET A 1 -11.04 -23.82 1.53
C MET A 1 -11.71 -22.93 0.48
N ALA A 2 -12.79 -22.22 0.83
CA ALA A 2 -13.38 -21.25 -0.09
C ALA A 2 -12.51 -20.00 -0.14
N ASN A 3 -12.32 -19.45 -1.35
CA ASN A 3 -11.69 -18.15 -1.52
C ASN A 3 -12.67 -17.04 -1.13
N CYS A 4 -12.18 -15.97 -0.51
CA CYS A 4 -12.96 -14.82 -0.09
C CYS A 4 -12.39 -13.56 -0.74
N ILE A 5 -13.27 -12.62 -1.11
CA ILE A 5 -12.91 -11.28 -1.57
C ILE A 5 -13.63 -10.26 -0.72
N THR A 6 -12.88 -9.36 -0.12
CA THR A 6 -13.38 -8.19 0.61
C THR A 6 -13.01 -6.93 -0.16
N LEU A 7 -14.00 -6.10 -0.47
CA LEU A 7 -13.85 -4.82 -1.17
C LEU A 7 -14.67 -3.73 -0.47
N ASN A 8 -14.43 -2.47 -0.81
CA ASN A 8 -15.27 -1.35 -0.35
C ASN A 8 -16.74 -1.57 -0.75
N GLN A 9 -17.66 -1.01 0.02
CA GLN A 9 -19.07 -0.97 -0.39
C GLN A 9 -19.26 -0.09 -1.63
N THR A 10 -18.54 1.03 -1.70
CA THR A 10 -18.59 1.98 -2.83
C THR A 10 -17.19 2.53 -3.09
N SER A 11 -16.87 2.76 -4.37
CA SER A 11 -15.68 3.52 -4.76
C SER A 11 -15.98 4.48 -5.90
N TYR A 12 -15.41 5.68 -5.83
CA TYR A 12 -15.52 6.73 -6.85
C TYR A 12 -14.16 6.98 -7.49
N HIS A 13 -14.11 7.06 -8.80
CA HIS A 13 -12.87 7.19 -9.56
C HIS A 13 -12.94 8.33 -10.56
N GLY A 14 -11.90 9.15 -10.62
CA GLY A 14 -11.74 10.23 -11.58
C GLY A 14 -11.69 11.61 -10.96
N ALA A 15 -11.31 12.61 -11.75
CA ALA A 15 -11.17 14.00 -11.32
C ALA A 15 -12.49 14.55 -10.76
N GLY A 16 -12.43 15.19 -9.60
CA GLY A 16 -13.59 15.73 -8.90
C GLY A 16 -14.37 14.69 -8.09
N ALA A 17 -13.91 13.45 -7.94
CA ALA A 17 -14.58 12.41 -7.16
C ALA A 17 -14.84 12.82 -5.71
N ILE A 18 -14.03 13.72 -5.12
CA ILE A 18 -14.25 14.26 -3.77
C ILE A 18 -15.62 14.93 -3.60
N GLN A 19 -16.28 15.37 -4.70
CA GLN A 19 -17.61 15.98 -4.64
C GLN A 19 -18.72 14.99 -4.25
N SER A 20 -18.46 13.67 -4.28
CA SER A 20 -19.41 12.64 -3.84
C SER A 20 -19.45 12.46 -2.31
N ILE A 21 -18.48 13.00 -1.56
CA ILE A 21 -18.40 12.84 -0.11
C ILE A 21 -19.69 13.22 0.63
N PRO A 22 -20.33 14.37 0.36
CA PRO A 22 -21.56 14.75 1.07
C PRO A 22 -22.72 13.77 0.86
N ASP A 23 -22.85 13.20 -0.33
CA ASP A 23 -23.90 12.23 -0.61
C ASP A 23 -23.66 10.91 0.14
N GLU A 24 -22.41 10.47 0.24
CA GLU A 24 -22.03 9.28 1.00
C GLU A 24 -22.22 9.48 2.52
N VAL A 25 -21.82 10.64 3.05
CA VAL A 25 -22.07 11.00 4.46
C VAL A 25 -23.55 10.91 4.78
N LYS A 26 -24.40 11.46 3.91
CA LYS A 26 -25.85 11.40 4.06
C LYS A 26 -26.41 9.98 3.91
N ALA A 27 -25.95 9.22 2.92
CA ALA A 27 -26.40 7.85 2.66
C ALA A 27 -26.11 6.92 3.85
N HIS A 28 -24.97 7.11 4.49
CA HIS A 28 -24.56 6.35 5.68
C HIS A 28 -25.11 6.92 7.00
N GLY A 29 -25.82 8.07 6.99
CA GLY A 29 -26.38 8.69 8.20
C GLY A 29 -25.34 9.20 9.18
N LEU A 30 -24.19 9.65 8.67
CA LEU A 30 -23.05 10.12 9.46
C LEU A 30 -23.20 11.61 9.78
N ASN A 31 -22.61 12.08 10.90
CA ASN A 31 -22.85 13.42 11.42
C ASN A 31 -21.58 14.28 11.49
N LYS A 32 -20.54 13.86 12.22
CA LYS A 32 -19.32 14.63 12.40
C LYS A 32 -18.08 13.82 12.00
N ALA A 33 -17.28 14.36 11.09
CA ALA A 33 -16.05 13.73 10.62
C ALA A 33 -14.87 13.93 11.57
N PHE A 34 -14.05 12.88 11.73
CA PHE A 34 -12.70 13.00 12.23
C PHE A 34 -11.75 12.93 11.02
N VAL A 35 -11.23 14.08 10.61
CA VAL A 35 -10.40 14.20 9.41
C VAL A 35 -8.95 13.87 9.77
N CYS A 36 -8.49 12.68 9.39
CA CYS A 36 -7.08 12.26 9.55
C CYS A 36 -6.27 12.72 8.35
N SER A 37 -5.33 13.66 8.56
CA SER A 37 -4.44 14.15 7.50
C SER A 37 -3.11 14.59 8.09
N ASP A 38 -2.00 14.32 7.39
CA ASP A 38 -0.69 14.72 7.87
C ASP A 38 -0.44 16.24 7.76
N PRO A 39 0.50 16.80 8.56
CA PRO A 39 0.75 18.23 8.60
C PRO A 39 1.19 18.84 7.25
N ASP A 40 1.88 18.09 6.40
CA ASP A 40 2.35 18.60 5.11
C ASP A 40 1.19 18.73 4.12
N LEU A 41 0.25 17.77 4.07
CA LEU A 41 -0.95 17.87 3.24
C LEU A 41 -1.83 19.06 3.65
N ILE A 42 -1.92 19.34 4.96
CA ILE A 42 -2.61 20.52 5.48
C ILE A 42 -1.89 21.79 5.03
N LYS A 43 -0.59 21.87 5.25
CA LYS A 43 0.26 23.02 4.89
C LYS A 43 0.24 23.35 3.40
N PHE A 44 0.24 22.32 2.56
CA PHE A 44 0.22 22.48 1.10
C PHE A 44 -1.19 22.60 0.51
N GLY A 45 -2.23 22.60 1.35
CA GLY A 45 -3.61 22.86 0.94
C GLY A 45 -4.30 21.67 0.27
N VAL A 46 -3.71 20.47 0.30
CA VAL A 46 -4.33 19.26 -0.24
C VAL A 46 -5.56 18.88 0.59
N THR A 47 -5.42 18.85 1.92
CA THR A 47 -6.54 18.61 2.86
C THR A 47 -7.65 19.63 2.67
N LYS A 48 -7.30 20.88 2.37
CA LYS A 48 -8.24 21.97 2.14
C LYS A 48 -9.22 21.70 1.00
N LYS A 49 -8.81 20.97 -0.04
CA LYS A 49 -9.74 20.61 -1.14
C LYS A 49 -10.93 19.82 -0.63
N VAL A 50 -10.72 18.90 0.33
CA VAL A 50 -11.79 18.10 0.94
C VAL A 50 -12.57 18.93 1.96
N THR A 51 -11.89 19.70 2.83
CA THR A 51 -12.61 20.51 3.84
C THR A 51 -13.46 21.60 3.19
N ASP A 52 -13.07 22.15 2.02
CA ASP A 52 -13.93 23.07 1.26
C ASP A 52 -15.24 22.40 0.79
N VAL A 53 -15.19 21.09 0.43
CA VAL A 53 -16.40 20.32 0.10
C VAL A 53 -17.28 20.13 1.33
N LEU A 54 -16.67 19.83 2.49
CA LEU A 54 -17.41 19.68 3.75
C LEU A 54 -18.05 21.01 4.19
N ASP A 55 -17.32 22.12 4.12
CA ASP A 55 -17.80 23.46 4.45
C ASP A 55 -18.98 23.89 3.56
N ALA A 56 -18.87 23.65 2.24
CA ALA A 56 -19.94 23.93 1.29
C ALA A 56 -21.22 23.13 1.58
N ALA A 57 -21.06 21.89 2.05
CA ALA A 57 -22.14 21.00 2.45
C ALA A 57 -22.61 21.22 3.89
N LYS A 58 -21.95 22.11 4.67
CA LYS A 58 -22.22 22.38 6.09
C LYS A 58 -22.08 21.12 6.95
N LEU A 59 -21.13 20.25 6.64
CA LEU A 59 -20.81 19.06 7.41
C LEU A 59 -19.81 19.42 8.51
N GLU A 60 -20.06 18.92 9.73
CA GLU A 60 -19.16 19.14 10.86
C GLU A 60 -17.94 18.23 10.79
N TYR A 61 -16.78 18.78 11.12
CA TYR A 61 -15.53 17.99 11.19
C TYR A 61 -14.55 18.55 12.20
N GLU A 62 -13.59 17.71 12.58
CA GLU A 62 -12.42 18.06 13.38
C GLU A 62 -11.18 17.44 12.75
N ILE A 63 -10.10 18.22 12.63
CA ILE A 63 -8.86 17.75 11.98
C ILE A 63 -7.91 17.17 13.04
N TYR A 64 -7.47 15.93 12.79
CA TYR A 64 -6.40 15.27 13.53
C TYR A 64 -5.16 15.15 12.62
N SER A 65 -4.08 15.80 13.06
CA SER A 65 -2.86 15.92 12.27
C SER A 65 -1.60 15.29 12.92
N ASN A 66 -1.75 14.63 14.07
CA ASN A 66 -0.62 13.88 14.64
C ASN A 66 -0.38 12.57 13.90
N ILE A 67 -0.06 12.69 12.61
CA ILE A 67 0.22 11.59 11.71
C ILE A 67 1.68 11.74 11.24
N LYS A 68 2.43 10.64 11.36
CA LYS A 68 3.83 10.58 10.94
C LYS A 68 3.99 9.56 9.81
N PRO A 69 4.99 9.72 8.93
CA PRO A 69 5.46 8.61 8.10
C PRO A 69 5.76 7.40 8.99
N ASN A 70 5.32 6.21 8.59
CA ASN A 70 5.39 5.01 9.44
C ASN A 70 4.68 5.24 10.79
N PRO A 71 3.34 5.18 10.83
CA PRO A 71 2.57 5.52 12.03
C PRO A 71 2.96 4.64 13.21
N THR A 72 3.13 5.27 14.36
CA THR A 72 3.59 4.63 15.59
C THR A 72 2.42 4.26 16.50
N ILE A 73 2.69 3.41 17.48
CA ILE A 73 1.74 3.09 18.56
C ILE A 73 1.24 4.37 19.26
N GLU A 74 2.13 5.35 19.51
CA GLU A 74 1.78 6.63 20.11
C GLU A 74 0.78 7.43 19.26
N ASN A 75 0.96 7.44 17.92
CA ASN A 75 0.03 8.12 17.01
C ASN A 75 -1.38 7.52 17.12
N VAL A 76 -1.48 6.19 17.21
CA VAL A 76 -2.77 5.50 17.38
C VAL A 76 -3.40 5.83 18.73
N GLN A 77 -2.63 5.72 19.83
CA GLN A 77 -3.15 5.97 21.19
C GLN A 77 -3.64 7.41 21.38
N THR A 78 -2.85 8.40 20.92
CA THR A 78 -3.25 9.80 20.97
C THR A 78 -4.45 10.08 20.08
N GLY A 79 -4.55 9.41 18.92
CA GLY A 79 -5.68 9.47 18.01
C GLY A 79 -6.97 8.91 18.62
N VAL A 80 -6.89 7.79 19.32
CA VAL A 80 -8.04 7.20 20.06
C VAL A 80 -8.58 8.20 21.09
N ALA A 81 -7.70 8.84 21.87
CA ALA A 81 -8.10 9.85 22.85
C ALA A 81 -8.74 11.07 22.17
N ALA A 82 -8.14 11.56 21.08
CA ALA A 82 -8.66 12.70 20.33
C ALA A 82 -10.03 12.38 19.68
N PHE A 83 -10.19 11.21 19.08
CA PHE A 83 -11.46 10.77 18.51
C PHE A 83 -12.59 10.75 19.56
N LYS A 84 -12.33 10.15 20.72
CA LYS A 84 -13.31 10.14 21.84
C LYS A 84 -13.69 11.54 22.31
N ALA A 85 -12.75 12.47 22.33
CA ALA A 85 -12.99 13.85 22.74
C ALA A 85 -13.76 14.68 21.70
N SER A 86 -13.57 14.38 20.41
CA SER A 86 -14.15 15.13 19.30
C SER A 86 -15.67 14.97 19.16
N GLY A 87 -16.23 13.85 19.63
CA GLY A 87 -17.62 13.48 19.38
C GLY A 87 -17.92 13.11 17.92
N ALA A 88 -16.89 12.83 17.12
CA ALA A 88 -17.03 12.37 15.74
C ALA A 88 -17.57 10.92 15.70
N ASP A 89 -18.24 10.55 14.62
CA ASP A 89 -18.83 9.23 14.40
C ASP A 89 -18.33 8.54 13.14
N TYR A 90 -17.45 9.19 12.34
CA TYR A 90 -16.78 8.60 11.19
C TYR A 90 -15.44 9.28 10.90
N PHE A 91 -14.64 8.63 10.06
CA PHE A 91 -13.36 9.16 9.57
C PHE A 91 -13.47 9.65 8.13
N ILE A 92 -12.75 10.73 7.83
CA ILE A 92 -12.27 11.03 6.49
C ILE A 92 -10.75 10.92 6.54
N ALA A 93 -10.18 9.84 5.98
CA ALA A 93 -8.74 9.63 5.95
C ALA A 93 -8.16 10.20 4.64
N ILE A 94 -7.44 11.32 4.74
CA ILE A 94 -6.83 12.02 3.61
C ILE A 94 -5.32 11.83 3.67
N GLY A 95 -4.75 11.13 2.70
CA GLY A 95 -3.30 10.91 2.69
C GLY A 95 -2.87 9.64 1.96
N GLY A 96 -1.64 9.25 2.18
CA GLY A 96 -1.12 7.94 1.83
C GLY A 96 -1.41 6.89 2.89
N GLY A 97 -0.69 5.76 2.87
CA GLY A 97 -0.85 4.66 3.82
C GLY A 97 -0.84 5.12 5.28
N SER A 98 0.07 6.01 5.67
CA SER A 98 0.18 6.43 7.09
C SER A 98 -1.09 7.08 7.65
N SER A 99 -1.79 7.92 6.88
CA SER A 99 -3.06 8.52 7.32
C SER A 99 -4.16 7.47 7.42
N MET A 100 -4.21 6.54 6.47
CA MET A 100 -5.23 5.49 6.42
C MET A 100 -5.00 4.43 7.49
N ASP A 101 -3.75 3.98 7.66
CA ASP A 101 -3.37 2.98 8.67
C ASP A 101 -3.66 3.50 10.08
N THR A 102 -3.36 4.80 10.33
CA THR A 102 -3.71 5.44 11.60
C THR A 102 -5.23 5.47 11.82
N ALA A 103 -6.01 5.85 10.80
CA ALA A 103 -7.47 5.92 10.90
C ALA A 103 -8.08 4.51 11.13
N LYS A 104 -7.60 3.49 10.42
CA LYS A 104 -8.03 2.09 10.60
C LYS A 104 -7.76 1.61 12.02
N ALA A 105 -6.51 1.77 12.50
CA ALA A 105 -6.13 1.35 13.85
C ALA A 105 -6.98 2.03 14.93
N ILE A 106 -7.17 3.36 14.84
CA ILE A 106 -8.03 4.10 15.77
C ILE A 106 -9.46 3.56 15.70
N GLY A 107 -10.03 3.45 14.52
CA GLY A 107 -11.41 3.03 14.32
C GLY A 107 -11.71 1.61 14.81
N VAL A 108 -10.77 0.67 14.63
CA VAL A 108 -10.89 -0.69 15.17
C VAL A 108 -10.91 -0.65 16.70
N ILE A 109 -9.98 0.07 17.35
CA ILE A 109 -9.90 0.17 18.81
C ILE A 109 -11.15 0.84 19.40
N ILE A 110 -11.67 1.89 18.78
CA ILE A 110 -12.89 2.58 19.26
C ILE A 110 -14.07 1.61 19.37
N ASN A 111 -14.27 0.75 18.39
CA ASN A 111 -15.37 -0.20 18.38
C ASN A 111 -15.04 -1.54 19.10
N ASN A 112 -13.75 -1.83 19.33
CA ASN A 112 -13.29 -3.03 20.02
C ASN A 112 -12.33 -2.64 21.16
N PRO A 113 -12.82 -2.05 22.27
CA PRO A 113 -11.98 -1.49 23.33
C PRO A 113 -11.13 -2.52 24.09
N ASP A 114 -11.41 -3.80 23.97
CA ASP A 114 -10.57 -4.88 24.52
C ASP A 114 -9.18 -4.94 23.82
N PHE A 115 -9.04 -4.27 22.68
CA PHE A 115 -7.80 -4.18 21.90
C PHE A 115 -7.16 -2.78 21.99
N GLU A 116 -7.29 -2.07 23.11
CA GLU A 116 -6.75 -0.69 23.23
C GLU A 116 -5.23 -0.62 23.08
N ASP A 117 -4.48 -1.67 23.45
CA ASP A 117 -3.09 -1.81 23.03
C ASP A 117 -3.05 -2.32 21.58
N VAL A 118 -2.62 -1.45 20.67
CA VAL A 118 -2.57 -1.76 19.24
C VAL A 118 -1.70 -2.98 18.89
N ARG A 119 -0.74 -3.36 19.76
CA ARG A 119 0.05 -4.60 19.61
C ARG A 119 -0.83 -5.85 19.62
N SER A 120 -1.94 -5.80 20.34
CA SER A 120 -2.89 -6.93 20.40
C SER A 120 -3.65 -7.16 19.08
N LEU A 121 -3.54 -6.23 18.14
CA LEU A 121 -4.13 -6.32 16.80
C LEU A 121 -3.17 -6.92 15.76
N GLU A 122 -1.92 -7.24 16.13
CA GLU A 122 -0.93 -7.84 15.22
C GLU A 122 -1.46 -9.15 14.62
N GLY A 123 -1.25 -9.33 13.31
CA GLY A 123 -1.77 -10.46 12.55
C GLY A 123 -3.29 -10.38 12.38
N VAL A 124 -3.98 -11.48 12.57
CA VAL A 124 -5.45 -11.56 12.50
C VAL A 124 -6.02 -11.61 13.91
N ALA A 125 -6.40 -10.45 14.44
CA ALA A 125 -6.98 -10.36 15.77
C ALA A 125 -8.49 -10.75 15.76
N PRO A 126 -9.01 -11.36 16.83
CA PRO A 126 -10.40 -11.78 16.91
C PRO A 126 -11.35 -10.62 17.27
N THR A 127 -11.29 -9.53 16.51
CA THR A 127 -12.21 -8.40 16.64
C THR A 127 -13.66 -8.84 16.37
N THR A 128 -14.61 -8.25 17.04
CA THR A 128 -16.03 -8.65 16.91
C THR A 128 -16.85 -7.63 16.13
N LYS A 129 -16.44 -6.35 16.17
CA LYS A 129 -17.16 -5.24 15.52
C LYS A 129 -16.34 -4.65 14.39
N PRO A 130 -16.98 -4.14 13.33
CA PRO A 130 -16.28 -3.40 12.29
C PRO A 130 -15.64 -2.13 12.86
N THR A 131 -14.66 -1.60 12.15
CA THR A 131 -14.10 -0.27 12.42
C THR A 131 -15.19 0.80 12.42
N VAL A 132 -14.93 1.95 13.02
CA VAL A 132 -15.72 3.16 12.76
C VAL A 132 -15.70 3.42 11.24
N PRO A 133 -16.83 3.83 10.61
CA PRO A 133 -16.87 4.06 9.17
C PRO A 133 -15.75 4.98 8.69
N ILE A 134 -15.08 4.60 7.60
CA ILE A 134 -13.99 5.38 6.99
C ILE A 134 -14.36 5.72 5.55
N ILE A 135 -14.32 6.99 5.20
CA ILE A 135 -14.27 7.50 3.83
C ILE A 135 -12.79 7.78 3.54
N ALA A 136 -12.19 7.03 2.64
CA ALA A 136 -10.77 7.11 2.34
C ALA A 136 -10.51 7.94 1.08
N VAL A 137 -9.62 8.94 1.17
CA VAL A 137 -9.24 9.84 0.08
C VAL A 137 -7.73 9.76 -0.11
N PRO A 138 -7.22 8.84 -0.97
CA PRO A 138 -5.80 8.68 -1.20
C PRO A 138 -5.19 9.90 -1.87
N THR A 139 -3.98 10.25 -1.43
CA THR A 139 -3.16 11.31 -2.04
C THR A 139 -1.87 10.76 -2.65
N THR A 140 -1.67 9.45 -2.59
CA THR A 140 -0.57 8.71 -3.23
C THR A 140 -1.12 7.60 -4.09
N ALA A 141 -0.41 7.27 -5.17
CA ALA A 141 -0.76 6.17 -6.06
C ALA A 141 0.19 4.97 -5.83
N GLY A 142 0.06 4.31 -4.68
CA GLY A 142 0.99 3.24 -4.28
C GLY A 142 0.37 2.19 -3.38
N THR A 143 0.07 2.56 -2.14
CA THR A 143 -0.29 1.63 -1.06
C THR A 143 -1.64 0.96 -1.20
N ALA A 144 -2.57 1.58 -1.92
CA ALA A 144 -3.96 1.14 -2.03
C ALA A 144 -4.67 0.95 -0.67
N ALA A 145 -4.23 1.66 0.38
CA ALA A 145 -4.76 1.49 1.73
C ALA A 145 -6.26 1.80 1.84
N GLU A 146 -6.81 2.52 0.87
CA GLU A 146 -8.24 2.81 0.73
C GLU A 146 -9.10 1.58 0.36
N VAL A 147 -8.47 0.48 -0.11
CA VAL A 147 -9.18 -0.75 -0.52
C VAL A 147 -8.60 -2.01 0.12
N THR A 148 -7.75 -1.86 1.13
CA THR A 148 -7.12 -2.99 1.82
C THR A 148 -7.73 -3.29 3.18
N ILE A 149 -7.64 -4.56 3.59
CA ILE A 149 -8.04 -5.08 4.91
C ILE A 149 -6.88 -5.15 5.90
N ASN A 150 -5.80 -4.46 5.61
CA ASN A 150 -4.60 -4.44 6.45
C ASN A 150 -4.12 -3.02 6.70
N TYR A 151 -3.35 -2.87 7.76
CA TYR A 151 -2.61 -1.67 8.10
C TYR A 151 -1.32 -2.03 8.84
N VAL A 152 -0.35 -1.12 8.80
CA VAL A 152 1.00 -1.35 9.33
C VAL A 152 1.33 -0.30 10.38
N ILE A 153 1.75 -0.75 11.55
CA ILE A 153 2.14 0.12 12.66
C ILE A 153 3.61 -0.15 13.04
N LYS A 154 4.35 0.92 13.35
CA LYS A 154 5.71 0.86 13.86
C LYS A 154 5.72 0.76 15.38
N ASP A 155 6.37 -0.26 15.89
CA ASP A 155 6.72 -0.38 17.30
C ASP A 155 8.15 0.15 17.51
N ASP A 156 8.26 1.39 17.97
CA ASP A 156 9.55 2.04 18.21
C ASP A 156 10.34 1.38 19.33
N GLU A 157 9.65 0.74 20.29
CA GLU A 157 10.30 0.02 21.39
C GLU A 157 11.00 -1.25 20.91
N LYS A 158 10.33 -1.99 20.02
CA LYS A 158 10.85 -3.24 19.45
C LYS A 158 11.60 -3.06 18.13
N GLN A 159 11.71 -1.82 17.64
CA GLN A 159 12.37 -1.48 16.38
C GLN A 159 11.88 -2.34 15.20
N ARG A 160 10.56 -2.55 15.12
CA ARG A 160 9.93 -3.34 14.05
C ARG A 160 8.62 -2.73 13.58
N LYS A 161 8.22 -3.09 12.38
CA LYS A 161 6.86 -2.89 11.88
C LYS A 161 6.07 -4.18 12.06
N PHE A 162 4.78 -4.05 12.32
CA PHE A 162 3.88 -5.19 12.36
C PHE A 162 2.61 -4.90 11.56
N VAL A 163 2.14 -5.95 10.91
CA VAL A 163 0.94 -5.90 10.06
C VAL A 163 -0.25 -6.38 10.88
N CYS A 164 -1.34 -5.61 10.80
CA CYS A 164 -2.66 -6.01 11.30
C CYS A 164 -3.56 -6.31 10.11
N VAL A 165 -4.35 -7.35 10.21
CA VAL A 165 -5.27 -7.79 9.14
C VAL A 165 -6.65 -8.01 9.72
N ASP A 166 -7.64 -7.24 9.28
CA ASP A 166 -9.03 -7.40 9.68
C ASP A 166 -9.98 -7.05 8.51
N PRO A 167 -10.71 -8.02 7.94
CA PRO A 167 -11.70 -7.72 6.89
C PRO A 167 -12.73 -6.65 7.27
N LYS A 168 -12.86 -6.34 8.57
CA LYS A 168 -13.80 -5.35 9.09
C LYS A 168 -13.20 -3.94 9.18
N ASP A 169 -11.91 -3.75 8.86
CA ASP A 169 -11.26 -2.45 8.88
C ASP A 169 -11.28 -1.73 7.53
N ILE A 170 -11.70 -2.41 6.46
CA ILE A 170 -11.74 -1.83 5.12
C ILE A 170 -12.60 -0.56 5.10
N PRO A 171 -12.13 0.55 4.51
CA PRO A 171 -12.95 1.74 4.33
C PRO A 171 -14.26 1.43 3.61
N VAL A 172 -15.37 1.98 4.10
CA VAL A 172 -16.69 1.75 3.49
C VAL A 172 -16.79 2.43 2.13
N VAL A 173 -16.13 3.60 1.98
CA VAL A 173 -16.07 4.35 0.73
C VAL A 173 -14.63 4.71 0.39
N ALA A 174 -14.23 4.48 -0.86
CA ALA A 174 -12.97 4.98 -1.42
C ALA A 174 -13.23 6.08 -2.45
N ILE A 175 -12.54 7.21 -2.31
CA ILE A 175 -12.63 8.36 -3.23
C ILE A 175 -11.29 8.52 -3.94
N VAL A 176 -11.15 7.88 -5.08
CA VAL A 176 -9.90 7.82 -5.85
C VAL A 176 -9.88 8.95 -6.87
N ASP A 177 -9.51 10.14 -6.39
CA ASP A 177 -9.50 11.37 -7.17
C ASP A 177 -8.04 11.72 -7.55
N PRO A 178 -7.67 11.67 -8.84
CA PRO A 178 -6.30 11.99 -9.29
C PRO A 178 -5.88 13.43 -8.99
N ASP A 179 -6.82 14.37 -8.84
CA ASP A 179 -6.50 15.74 -8.45
C ASP A 179 -5.95 15.83 -7.01
N MET A 180 -6.28 14.86 -6.17
CA MET A 180 -5.70 14.75 -4.81
C MET A 180 -4.26 14.26 -4.84
N MET A 181 -3.81 13.62 -5.92
CA MET A 181 -2.48 13.05 -6.12
C MET A 181 -1.57 13.95 -6.97
N SER A 182 -2.12 14.99 -7.60
CA SER A 182 -1.42 15.83 -8.60
C SER A 182 -0.23 16.64 -8.03
N SER A 183 -0.19 16.84 -6.71
CA SER A 183 0.89 17.57 -6.03
C SER A 183 2.06 16.68 -5.59
N MET A 184 2.01 15.38 -5.82
CA MET A 184 3.14 14.50 -5.48
C MET A 184 4.41 14.88 -6.27
N PRO A 185 5.57 15.08 -5.57
CA PRO A 185 6.85 15.26 -6.24
C PRO A 185 7.25 14.04 -7.08
N TYR A 186 8.13 14.24 -8.07
CA TYR A 186 8.63 13.19 -8.96
C TYR A 186 9.07 11.94 -8.21
N GLY A 187 9.97 12.08 -7.22
CA GLY A 187 10.52 10.94 -6.47
C GLY A 187 9.47 10.16 -5.69
N LEU A 188 8.47 10.85 -5.12
CA LEU A 188 7.36 10.19 -4.44
C LEU A 188 6.46 9.46 -5.44
N THR A 189 6.17 10.07 -6.59
CA THR A 189 5.39 9.43 -7.66
C THR A 189 6.08 8.15 -8.15
N ALA A 190 7.40 8.24 -8.40
CA ALA A 190 8.18 7.10 -8.86
C ALA A 190 8.19 5.95 -7.85
N SER A 191 8.49 6.25 -6.59
CA SER A 191 8.60 5.23 -5.54
C SER A 191 7.24 4.60 -5.21
N THR A 192 6.17 5.39 -5.08
CA THR A 192 4.84 4.84 -4.81
C THR A 192 4.28 4.07 -6.01
N GLY A 193 4.57 4.50 -7.24
CA GLY A 193 4.15 3.76 -8.44
C GLY A 193 4.88 2.42 -8.60
N MET A 194 6.17 2.37 -8.27
CA MET A 194 6.90 1.10 -8.22
C MET A 194 6.43 0.20 -7.08
N ASP A 195 5.99 0.78 -5.96
CA ASP A 195 5.33 0.07 -4.86
C ASP A 195 4.03 -0.60 -5.33
N ALA A 196 3.17 0.15 -6.03
CA ALA A 196 1.96 -0.41 -6.63
C ALA A 196 2.26 -1.55 -7.62
N LEU A 197 3.33 -1.42 -8.42
CA LEU A 197 3.79 -2.50 -9.30
C LEU A 197 4.24 -3.72 -8.51
N THR A 198 4.96 -3.51 -7.39
CA THR A 198 5.39 -4.59 -6.50
C THR A 198 4.19 -5.32 -5.90
N HIS A 199 3.19 -4.58 -5.42
CA HIS A 199 1.93 -5.15 -4.94
C HIS A 199 1.26 -6.03 -6.00
N ALA A 200 1.17 -5.53 -7.24
CA ALA A 200 0.53 -6.26 -8.33
C ALA A 200 1.31 -7.53 -8.70
N ILE A 201 2.65 -7.46 -8.78
CA ILE A 201 3.48 -8.62 -9.14
C ILE A 201 3.52 -9.65 -8.01
N GLU A 202 3.78 -9.24 -6.76
CA GLU A 202 3.78 -10.19 -5.63
C GLU A 202 2.40 -10.80 -5.41
N GLY A 203 1.33 -10.01 -5.47
CA GLY A 203 -0.03 -10.51 -5.37
C GLY A 203 -0.39 -11.49 -6.49
N TYR A 204 0.16 -11.30 -7.71
CA TYR A 204 -0.05 -12.23 -8.83
C TYR A 204 0.64 -13.57 -8.61
N ILE A 205 1.85 -13.57 -8.03
CA ILE A 205 2.65 -14.79 -7.88
C ILE A 205 2.54 -15.44 -6.49
N THR A 206 1.89 -14.81 -5.50
CA THR A 206 1.75 -15.36 -4.14
C THR A 206 1.07 -16.73 -4.14
N LYS A 207 1.36 -17.57 -3.14
CA LYS A 207 0.78 -18.91 -2.99
C LYS A 207 -0.74 -18.92 -2.90
N ALA A 208 -1.35 -17.85 -2.39
CA ALA A 208 -2.80 -17.72 -2.24
C ALA A 208 -3.50 -17.15 -3.49
N ALA A 209 -2.75 -16.75 -4.52
CA ALA A 209 -3.29 -16.21 -5.76
C ALA A 209 -4.21 -17.21 -6.48
N TRP A 210 -5.29 -16.71 -7.06
CA TRP A 210 -6.26 -17.49 -7.81
C TRP A 210 -6.89 -16.65 -8.93
N GLU A 211 -7.61 -17.29 -9.83
CA GLU A 211 -8.06 -16.74 -11.10
C GLU A 211 -8.71 -15.35 -10.98
N MET A 212 -9.54 -15.10 -9.95
CA MET A 212 -10.20 -13.82 -9.76
C MET A 212 -9.21 -12.72 -9.36
N THR A 213 -8.27 -12.99 -8.47
CA THR A 213 -7.25 -12.00 -8.08
C THR A 213 -6.19 -11.82 -9.15
N ASP A 214 -5.89 -12.87 -9.90
CA ASP A 214 -4.97 -12.80 -11.05
C ASP A 214 -5.44 -11.79 -12.10
N MET A 215 -6.76 -11.72 -12.35
CA MET A 215 -7.37 -10.75 -13.25
C MET A 215 -7.09 -9.29 -12.82
N PHE A 216 -7.19 -8.99 -11.53
CA PHE A 216 -6.87 -7.66 -11.00
C PHE A 216 -5.38 -7.34 -11.15
N HIS A 217 -4.52 -8.28 -10.75
CA HIS A 217 -3.09 -8.05 -10.76
C HIS A 217 -2.52 -7.83 -12.16
N ILE A 218 -2.89 -8.66 -13.14
CA ILE A 218 -2.43 -8.49 -14.53
C ILE A 218 -2.89 -7.14 -15.09
N LYS A 219 -4.14 -6.74 -14.81
CA LYS A 219 -4.63 -5.42 -15.26
C LYS A 219 -3.90 -4.27 -14.56
N ALA A 220 -3.58 -4.41 -13.28
CA ALA A 220 -2.80 -3.40 -12.55
C ALA A 220 -1.38 -3.26 -13.14
N ILE A 221 -0.69 -4.38 -13.40
CA ILE A 221 0.65 -4.37 -14.01
C ILE A 221 0.61 -3.63 -15.36
N GLU A 222 -0.35 -3.96 -16.23
CA GLU A 222 -0.51 -3.31 -17.54
C GLU A 222 -0.69 -1.79 -17.41
N VAL A 223 -1.61 -1.36 -16.54
CA VAL A 223 -1.91 0.07 -16.35
C VAL A 223 -0.72 0.82 -15.79
N ILE A 224 -0.06 0.28 -14.75
CA ILE A 224 1.09 0.90 -14.10
C ILE A 224 2.27 0.98 -15.06
N ALA A 225 2.59 -0.10 -15.76
CA ALA A 225 3.74 -0.18 -16.66
C ALA A 225 3.68 0.87 -17.80
N ARG A 226 2.49 1.10 -18.37
CA ARG A 226 2.31 2.08 -19.44
C ARG A 226 2.27 3.53 -18.94
N SER A 227 1.89 3.77 -17.67
CA SER A 227 1.51 5.12 -17.22
C SER A 227 2.47 5.76 -16.23
N LEU A 228 3.30 4.96 -15.52
CA LEU A 228 4.15 5.48 -14.44
C LEU A 228 5.14 6.55 -14.93
N ARG A 229 5.76 6.38 -16.11
CA ARG A 229 6.69 7.36 -16.68
C ARG A 229 5.99 8.72 -16.89
N ALA A 230 4.80 8.72 -17.50
CA ALA A 230 4.02 9.93 -17.73
C ALA A 230 3.54 10.56 -16.42
N ALA A 231 3.12 9.74 -15.44
CA ALA A 231 2.73 10.23 -14.12
C ALA A 231 3.88 10.93 -13.38
N CYS A 232 5.12 10.43 -13.51
CA CYS A 232 6.31 11.07 -12.95
C CYS A 232 6.56 12.47 -13.53
N GLU A 233 6.22 12.68 -14.79
CA GLU A 233 6.28 13.99 -15.47
C GLU A 233 5.00 14.84 -15.22
N ASN A 234 4.15 14.38 -14.30
CA ASN A 234 2.90 15.04 -13.91
C ASN A 234 1.85 15.16 -15.02
N ASP A 235 1.88 14.23 -15.99
CA ASP A 235 0.85 14.14 -17.01
C ASP A 235 -0.52 13.77 -16.37
N PRO A 236 -1.59 14.51 -16.66
CA PRO A 236 -2.90 14.27 -16.04
C PRO A 236 -3.45 12.87 -16.30
N LYS A 237 -3.27 12.34 -17.52
CA LYS A 237 -3.72 10.99 -17.85
C LYS A 237 -2.87 9.93 -17.17
N GLY A 238 -1.56 10.16 -17.08
CA GLY A 238 -0.65 9.32 -16.29
C GLY A 238 -1.07 9.27 -14.81
N ARG A 239 -1.41 10.41 -14.22
CA ARG A 239 -1.93 10.49 -12.83
C ARG A 239 -3.23 9.72 -12.65
N GLU A 240 -4.19 9.90 -13.56
CA GLU A 240 -5.48 9.19 -13.54
C GLU A 240 -5.27 7.67 -13.64
N ASP A 241 -4.46 7.22 -14.59
CA ASP A 241 -4.17 5.81 -14.78
C ASP A 241 -3.42 5.22 -13.57
N MET A 242 -2.47 5.95 -12.96
CA MET A 242 -1.79 5.48 -11.75
C MET A 242 -2.73 5.38 -10.55
N ALA A 243 -3.65 6.35 -10.38
CA ALA A 243 -4.68 6.29 -9.35
C ALA A 243 -5.57 5.04 -9.50
N LEU A 244 -5.95 4.72 -10.73
CA LEU A 244 -6.71 3.51 -11.05
C LEU A 244 -5.86 2.24 -10.87
N GLY A 245 -4.64 2.21 -11.39
CA GLY A 245 -3.76 1.03 -11.38
C GLY A 245 -3.43 0.55 -9.98
N GLN A 246 -3.10 1.48 -9.07
CA GLN A 246 -2.81 1.14 -7.68
C GLN A 246 -4.05 0.58 -6.95
N TYR A 247 -5.23 1.16 -7.19
CA TYR A 247 -6.49 0.68 -6.61
C TYR A 247 -6.81 -0.75 -7.08
N ILE A 248 -6.67 -1.03 -8.39
CA ILE A 248 -6.85 -2.38 -8.93
C ILE A 248 -5.85 -3.37 -8.30
N ALA A 249 -4.57 -2.98 -8.12
CA ALA A 249 -3.60 -3.81 -7.39
C ALA A 249 -4.08 -4.13 -5.97
N GLY A 250 -4.63 -3.11 -5.27
CA GLY A 250 -5.18 -3.25 -3.93
C GLY A 250 -6.34 -4.24 -3.83
N MET A 251 -7.26 -4.21 -4.79
CA MET A 251 -8.37 -5.17 -4.87
C MET A 251 -7.87 -6.63 -4.90
N GLY A 252 -6.71 -6.86 -5.50
CA GLY A 252 -6.08 -8.18 -5.58
C GLY A 252 -5.31 -8.54 -4.32
N PHE A 253 -4.18 -7.84 -4.06
CA PHE A 253 -3.22 -8.27 -3.04
C PHE A 253 -3.77 -8.23 -1.61
N SER A 254 -4.70 -7.33 -1.33
CA SER A 254 -5.37 -7.25 -0.03
C SER A 254 -6.01 -8.59 0.39
N ASN A 255 -6.43 -9.39 -0.57
CA ASN A 255 -7.17 -10.64 -0.35
C ASN A 255 -6.29 -11.90 -0.43
N VAL A 256 -5.06 -11.81 -0.96
CA VAL A 256 -4.19 -12.98 -1.14
C VAL A 256 -2.80 -12.82 -0.53
N GLY A 257 -2.46 -11.61 -0.08
CA GLY A 257 -1.17 -11.31 0.51
C GLY A 257 -0.06 -11.08 -0.52
N LEU A 258 1.16 -10.97 -0.02
CA LEU A 258 2.37 -10.56 -0.75
C LEU A 258 3.47 -11.61 -0.60
N GLY A 259 4.73 -11.19 -0.67
CA GLY A 259 5.88 -12.06 -0.60
C GLY A 259 7.11 -11.42 0.06
N ILE A 260 8.30 -11.93 -0.28
CA ILE A 260 9.55 -11.53 0.38
C ILE A 260 10.10 -10.17 -0.06
N VAL A 261 9.61 -9.56 -1.14
CA VAL A 261 9.97 -8.16 -1.44
C VAL A 261 9.49 -7.28 -0.29
N HIS A 262 8.21 -7.39 0.07
CA HIS A 262 7.64 -6.63 1.19
C HIS A 262 8.27 -6.99 2.52
N SER A 263 8.51 -8.28 2.80
CA SER A 263 9.19 -8.71 4.04
C SER A 263 10.54 -8.05 4.22
N MET A 264 11.36 -8.03 3.17
CA MET A 264 12.68 -7.39 3.18
C MET A 264 12.57 -5.86 3.26
N ALA A 265 11.61 -5.26 2.57
CA ALA A 265 11.36 -3.81 2.62
C ALA A 265 10.89 -3.33 4.00
N HIS A 266 10.09 -4.12 4.71
CA HIS A 266 9.68 -3.83 6.09
C HIS A 266 10.89 -3.78 7.03
N ALA A 267 11.82 -4.74 6.92
CA ALA A 267 13.04 -4.77 7.69
C ALA A 267 13.91 -3.51 7.44
N LEU A 268 14.11 -3.14 6.16
CA LEU A 268 14.84 -1.92 5.77
C LEU A 268 14.19 -0.64 6.31
N GLY A 269 12.86 -0.57 6.23
CA GLY A 269 12.10 0.57 6.74
C GLY A 269 12.12 0.68 8.26
N ALA A 270 12.25 -0.44 8.97
CA ALA A 270 12.33 -0.45 10.44
C ALA A 270 13.70 0.00 10.96
N VAL A 271 14.79 -0.43 10.31
CA VAL A 271 16.16 -0.18 10.74
C VAL A 271 16.69 1.17 10.25
N TYR A 272 16.45 1.51 8.99
CA TYR A 272 17.06 2.66 8.32
C TYR A 272 16.07 3.77 7.95
N ASP A 273 14.79 3.61 8.32
CA ASP A 273 13.71 4.49 7.85
C ASP A 273 13.69 4.66 6.31
N THR A 274 14.17 3.64 5.58
CA THR A 274 14.14 3.63 4.10
C THR A 274 12.70 3.81 3.64
N PRO A 275 12.42 4.76 2.73
CA PRO A 275 11.07 4.94 2.21
C PRO A 275 10.56 3.64 1.58
N HIS A 276 9.38 3.20 1.98
CA HIS A 276 8.83 1.87 1.65
C HIS A 276 8.85 1.55 0.16
N GLY A 277 8.32 2.45 -0.67
CA GLY A 277 8.29 2.26 -2.12
C GLY A 277 9.69 2.24 -2.77
N VAL A 278 10.68 2.93 -2.19
CA VAL A 278 12.07 2.87 -2.66
C VAL A 278 12.67 1.50 -2.36
N ALA A 279 12.47 0.99 -1.13
CA ALA A 279 12.95 -0.34 -0.74
C ALA A 279 12.34 -1.43 -1.63
N ASN A 280 11.01 -1.41 -1.82
CA ASN A 280 10.32 -2.35 -2.70
C ASN A 280 10.85 -2.29 -4.14
N ALA A 281 11.02 -1.08 -4.70
CA ALA A 281 11.47 -0.91 -6.08
C ALA A 281 12.89 -1.44 -6.34
N ILE A 282 13.79 -1.31 -5.37
CA ILE A 282 15.17 -1.82 -5.46
C ILE A 282 15.19 -3.35 -5.34
N LEU A 283 14.40 -3.90 -4.42
CA LEU A 283 14.34 -5.34 -4.15
C LEU A 283 13.63 -6.11 -5.26
N LEU A 284 12.61 -5.54 -5.88
CA LEU A 284 11.69 -6.24 -6.77
C LEU A 284 12.39 -7.03 -7.90
N PRO A 285 13.28 -6.45 -8.73
CA PRO A 285 13.90 -7.21 -9.81
C PRO A 285 14.76 -8.39 -9.29
N THR A 286 15.45 -8.19 -8.17
CA THR A 286 16.31 -9.22 -7.55
C THR A 286 15.49 -10.39 -7.02
N VAL A 287 14.39 -10.11 -6.35
CA VAL A 287 13.48 -11.13 -5.81
C VAL A 287 12.68 -11.80 -6.93
N MET A 288 12.27 -11.06 -7.97
CA MET A 288 11.65 -11.66 -9.15
C MET A 288 12.55 -12.71 -9.80
N ALA A 289 13.84 -12.38 -9.97
CA ALA A 289 14.80 -13.34 -10.52
C ALA A 289 14.94 -14.59 -9.63
N TYR A 290 14.87 -14.46 -8.31
CA TYR A 290 14.89 -15.56 -7.37
C TYR A 290 13.63 -16.44 -7.47
N ASN A 291 12.46 -15.84 -7.63
CA ASN A 291 11.15 -16.51 -7.66
C ASN A 291 10.81 -17.15 -9.04
N ALA A 292 11.52 -16.78 -10.10
CA ALA A 292 11.11 -17.06 -11.48
C ALA A 292 10.86 -18.55 -11.78
N ASP A 293 11.63 -19.47 -11.18
CA ASP A 293 11.52 -20.91 -11.38
C ASP A 293 10.32 -21.55 -10.65
N ALA A 294 9.75 -20.87 -9.65
CA ALA A 294 8.63 -21.37 -8.83
C ALA A 294 7.24 -20.88 -9.29
N THR A 295 7.15 -20.11 -10.38
CA THR A 295 5.91 -19.40 -10.76
C THR A 295 5.22 -19.97 -12.02
N GLY A 296 5.62 -21.15 -12.50
CA GLY A 296 5.03 -21.75 -13.70
C GLY A 296 5.19 -20.84 -14.92
N THR A 297 4.08 -20.46 -15.55
CA THR A 297 4.02 -19.57 -16.72
C THR A 297 3.70 -18.11 -16.37
N LYS A 298 3.47 -17.77 -15.12
CA LYS A 298 2.97 -16.43 -14.71
C LYS A 298 3.88 -15.27 -15.17
N TYR A 299 5.17 -15.50 -15.32
CA TYR A 299 6.11 -14.49 -15.84
C TYR A 299 5.90 -14.18 -17.33
N LYS A 300 5.28 -15.10 -18.11
CA LYS A 300 4.85 -14.81 -19.47
C LYS A 300 3.82 -13.68 -19.47
N ASP A 301 2.80 -13.81 -18.61
CA ASP A 301 1.74 -12.83 -18.49
C ASP A 301 2.27 -11.48 -17.96
N ILE A 302 3.21 -11.52 -16.99
CA ILE A 302 3.88 -10.32 -16.49
C ILE A 302 4.66 -9.63 -17.63
N ALA A 303 5.42 -10.37 -18.43
CA ALA A 303 6.18 -9.80 -19.55
C ALA A 303 5.24 -9.10 -20.56
N ILE A 304 4.13 -9.76 -20.92
CA ILE A 304 3.11 -9.18 -21.80
C ILE A 304 2.51 -7.89 -21.21
N ALA A 305 2.10 -7.94 -19.92
CA ALA A 305 1.52 -6.79 -19.23
C ALA A 305 2.51 -5.62 -19.08
N MET A 306 3.81 -5.92 -18.95
CA MET A 306 4.89 -4.92 -18.96
C MET A 306 5.18 -4.33 -20.35
N GLY A 307 4.53 -4.83 -21.42
CA GLY A 307 4.69 -4.35 -22.79
C GLY A 307 5.89 -4.94 -23.54
N VAL A 308 6.39 -6.11 -23.12
CA VAL A 308 7.45 -6.80 -23.86
C VAL A 308 6.88 -7.37 -25.15
N GLU A 309 7.55 -7.11 -26.27
CA GLU A 309 7.14 -7.60 -27.59
C GLU A 309 7.68 -9.03 -27.83
N GLY A 310 6.97 -9.81 -28.64
CA GLY A 310 7.43 -11.14 -29.11
C GLY A 310 7.41 -12.24 -28.04
N VAL A 311 6.77 -12.01 -26.89
CA VAL A 311 6.74 -12.95 -25.73
C VAL A 311 6.17 -14.32 -26.15
N GLU A 312 5.26 -14.37 -27.11
CA GLU A 312 4.64 -15.62 -27.57
C GLU A 312 5.63 -16.62 -28.17
N ASP A 313 6.72 -16.12 -28.78
CA ASP A 313 7.76 -16.91 -29.39
C ASP A 313 8.94 -17.23 -28.44
N MET A 314 8.92 -16.71 -27.21
CA MET A 314 9.98 -16.89 -26.23
C MET A 314 9.88 -18.24 -25.52
N THR A 315 11.01 -18.82 -25.22
CA THR A 315 11.14 -19.92 -24.26
C THR A 315 10.81 -19.45 -22.85
N GLN A 316 10.57 -20.38 -21.94
CA GLN A 316 10.29 -20.06 -20.54
C GLN A 316 11.41 -19.26 -19.85
N GLU A 317 12.65 -19.57 -20.15
CA GLU A 317 13.82 -18.85 -19.63
C GLU A 317 13.86 -17.42 -20.17
N GLU A 318 13.60 -17.24 -21.48
CA GLU A 318 13.61 -15.93 -22.13
C GLU A 318 12.52 -15.02 -21.59
N TYR A 319 11.24 -15.47 -21.51
CA TYR A 319 10.18 -14.58 -21.01
C TYR A 319 10.31 -14.30 -19.49
N ARG A 320 10.85 -15.23 -18.70
CA ARG A 320 11.15 -14.97 -17.28
C ARG A 320 12.19 -13.86 -17.13
N LYS A 321 13.28 -13.96 -17.92
CA LYS A 321 14.29 -12.90 -17.94
C LYS A 321 13.71 -11.57 -18.45
N ALA A 322 12.94 -11.60 -19.52
CA ALA A 322 12.34 -10.41 -20.12
C ALA A 322 11.40 -9.68 -19.16
N ALA A 323 10.60 -10.40 -18.36
CA ALA A 323 9.75 -9.81 -17.32
C ALA A 323 10.59 -9.07 -16.26
N VAL A 324 11.67 -9.70 -15.76
CA VAL A 324 12.58 -9.09 -14.78
C VAL A 324 13.27 -7.85 -15.35
N ASP A 325 13.77 -7.96 -16.58
CA ASP A 325 14.47 -6.85 -17.26
C ASP A 325 13.53 -5.66 -17.52
N ALA A 326 12.27 -5.92 -17.88
CA ALA A 326 11.28 -4.86 -18.10
C ALA A 326 10.96 -4.08 -16.79
N VAL A 327 10.85 -4.78 -15.68
CA VAL A 327 10.66 -4.14 -14.36
C VAL A 327 11.90 -3.35 -13.95
N ALA A 328 13.09 -3.92 -14.11
CA ALA A 328 14.35 -3.23 -13.83
C ALA A 328 14.54 -1.99 -14.72
N GLN A 329 14.11 -2.06 -15.99
CA GLN A 329 14.18 -0.93 -16.90
C GLN A 329 13.21 0.18 -16.49
N LEU A 330 11.96 -0.17 -16.12
CA LEU A 330 11.00 0.82 -15.63
C LEU A 330 11.53 1.53 -14.38
N SER A 331 12.09 0.79 -13.42
CA SER A 331 12.71 1.34 -12.21
C SER A 331 13.82 2.37 -12.53
N LYS A 332 14.68 2.07 -13.52
CA LYS A 332 15.72 2.99 -14.01
C LYS A 332 15.13 4.23 -14.68
N ASP A 333 14.14 4.05 -15.54
CA ASP A 333 13.50 5.14 -16.29
C ASP A 333 12.86 6.18 -15.35
N VAL A 334 12.29 5.72 -14.23
CA VAL A 334 11.70 6.59 -13.21
C VAL A 334 12.70 6.99 -12.11
N LYS A 335 14.00 6.76 -12.35
CA LYS A 335 15.12 7.24 -11.52
C LYS A 335 15.13 6.70 -10.10
N ILE A 336 14.67 5.47 -9.88
CA ILE A 336 14.84 4.79 -8.60
C ILE A 336 16.33 4.43 -8.42
N PRO A 337 16.89 4.58 -7.21
CA PRO A 337 18.22 4.04 -6.89
C PRO A 337 18.27 2.53 -7.19
N GLN A 338 19.43 2.03 -7.64
CA GLN A 338 19.54 0.64 -8.10
C GLN A 338 20.12 -0.30 -7.03
N ASP A 339 20.65 0.26 -5.95
CA ASP A 339 21.22 -0.47 -4.81
C ASP A 339 21.03 0.31 -3.50
N LEU A 340 21.37 -0.32 -2.39
CA LEU A 340 21.35 0.24 -1.04
C LEU A 340 22.73 0.20 -0.37
N LYS A 341 23.81 0.12 -1.16
CA LYS A 341 25.19 -0.02 -0.67
C LYS A 341 25.63 1.06 0.31
N ASP A 342 25.09 2.28 0.18
CA ASP A 342 25.41 3.40 1.07
C ASP A 342 24.52 3.45 2.32
N ILE A 343 23.52 2.56 2.43
CA ILE A 343 22.53 2.53 3.51
C ILE A 343 22.69 1.27 4.35
N VAL A 344 22.69 0.10 3.71
CA VAL A 344 22.70 -1.20 4.39
C VAL A 344 24.12 -1.57 4.81
N LYS A 345 24.29 -1.96 6.08
CA LYS A 345 25.57 -2.37 6.65
C LYS A 345 25.62 -3.87 6.85
N GLU A 346 26.78 -4.47 6.63
CA GLU A 346 26.98 -5.92 6.85
C GLU A 346 26.73 -6.34 8.31
N GLU A 347 26.98 -5.43 9.26
CA GLU A 347 26.76 -5.70 10.70
C GLU A 347 25.29 -5.85 11.07
N ASP A 348 24.37 -5.24 10.31
CA ASP A 348 22.92 -5.30 10.53
C ASP A 348 22.25 -6.46 9.78
N LEU A 349 22.99 -7.15 8.90
CA LEU A 349 22.44 -8.13 7.95
C LEU A 349 21.70 -9.27 8.65
N ASP A 350 22.24 -9.80 9.76
CA ASP A 350 21.60 -10.90 10.49
C ASP A 350 20.25 -10.47 11.09
N PHE A 351 20.16 -9.23 11.59
CA PHE A 351 18.91 -8.67 12.10
C PHE A 351 17.88 -8.43 10.97
N LEU A 352 18.32 -7.88 9.84
CA LEU A 352 17.45 -7.65 8.67
C LEU A 352 16.88 -8.98 8.15
N VAL A 353 17.71 -10.01 8.07
CA VAL A 353 17.31 -11.35 7.62
C VAL A 353 16.32 -11.99 8.59
N ASP A 354 16.59 -11.93 9.89
CA ASP A 354 15.66 -12.47 10.90
C ASP A 354 14.31 -11.75 10.87
N SER A 355 14.33 -10.43 10.76
CA SER A 355 13.12 -9.61 10.64
C SER A 355 12.32 -9.95 9.38
N ALA A 356 12.99 -10.09 8.24
CA ALA A 356 12.31 -10.44 6.98
C ALA A 356 11.78 -11.88 6.98
N TYR A 357 12.51 -12.82 7.56
CA TYR A 357 12.10 -14.24 7.65
C TYR A 357 10.83 -14.43 8.49
N ASN A 358 10.69 -13.64 9.57
CA ASN A 358 9.57 -13.70 10.49
C ASN A 358 8.41 -12.74 10.11
N ASP A 359 8.53 -12.00 9.00
CA ASP A 359 7.51 -11.06 8.55
C ASP A 359 6.25 -11.78 8.05
N ALA A 360 5.09 -11.15 8.26
CA ALA A 360 3.78 -11.69 7.89
C ALA A 360 3.61 -11.95 6.39
N CYS A 361 4.37 -11.26 5.52
CA CYS A 361 4.31 -11.43 4.06
C CYS A 361 5.14 -12.63 3.57
N ALA A 362 6.18 -13.04 4.31
CA ALA A 362 7.12 -14.10 3.88
C ALA A 362 6.45 -15.43 3.51
N PRO A 363 5.45 -15.94 4.24
CA PRO A 363 4.79 -17.20 3.91
C PRO A 363 4.06 -17.21 2.56
N GLY A 364 3.65 -16.02 2.06
CA GLY A 364 2.97 -15.87 0.76
C GLY A 364 3.89 -16.05 -0.45
N ASN A 365 5.20 -15.94 -0.28
CA ASN A 365 6.14 -16.02 -1.39
C ASN A 365 6.02 -17.35 -2.15
N PRO A 366 6.03 -17.37 -3.50
CA PRO A 366 5.82 -18.60 -4.27
C PRO A 366 6.92 -19.67 -4.02
N LYS A 367 8.13 -19.23 -3.71
CA LYS A 367 9.27 -20.08 -3.37
C LYS A 367 9.60 -19.89 -1.89
N ASP A 368 9.72 -20.99 -1.16
CA ASP A 368 10.17 -20.91 0.24
C ASP A 368 11.60 -20.33 0.26
N ALA A 369 11.81 -19.30 1.06
CA ALA A 369 13.10 -18.66 1.21
C ALA A 369 13.71 -19.02 2.57
N SER A 370 14.90 -19.59 2.56
CA SER A 370 15.67 -19.83 3.78
C SER A 370 16.33 -18.54 4.28
N VAL A 371 16.84 -18.56 5.51
CA VAL A 371 17.67 -17.48 6.07
C VAL A 371 18.87 -17.18 5.16
N GLU A 372 19.50 -18.22 4.62
CA GLU A 372 20.64 -18.11 3.71
C GLU A 372 20.24 -17.47 2.37
N ASP A 373 19.05 -17.79 1.84
CA ASP A 373 18.53 -17.18 0.62
C ASP A 373 18.29 -15.68 0.83
N LEU A 374 17.60 -15.29 1.92
CA LEU A 374 17.36 -13.89 2.26
C LEU A 374 18.67 -13.12 2.42
N LYS A 375 19.66 -13.72 3.10
CA LYS A 375 20.99 -13.14 3.26
C LYS A 375 21.68 -12.91 1.93
N ALA A 376 21.58 -13.88 1.01
CA ALA A 376 22.12 -13.75 -0.35
C ALA A 376 21.39 -12.67 -1.17
N LEU A 377 20.08 -12.54 -1.00
CA LEU A 377 19.29 -11.50 -1.68
C LEU A 377 19.64 -10.10 -1.18
N PHE A 378 19.76 -9.88 0.15
CA PHE A 378 20.21 -8.60 0.70
C PHE A 378 21.59 -8.21 0.17
N ARG A 379 22.55 -9.15 0.13
CA ARG A 379 23.91 -8.88 -0.39
C ARG A 379 23.96 -8.50 -1.87
N LYS A 380 22.94 -8.82 -2.66
CA LYS A 380 22.87 -8.42 -4.08
C LYS A 380 22.49 -6.94 -4.27
N ILE A 381 21.91 -6.31 -3.24
CA ILE A 381 21.47 -4.91 -3.30
C ILE A 381 22.33 -3.99 -2.43
N MET A 382 23.31 -4.53 -1.70
CA MET A 382 24.30 -3.81 -0.88
C MET A 382 25.46 -3.23 -1.68
#